data_77798628188f4648ce2237da0506b257
#
_entry.id   77798628188f4648ce2237da0506b257
#
_cell.length_a   1.000
_cell.length_b   1.000
_cell.length_c   1.000
_cell.angle_alpha   90.00
_cell.angle_beta   90.00
_cell.angle_gamma   90.00
#
_symmetry.space_group_name_H-M   'P 1'
#
loop_
_entity.id
_entity.type
_entity.pdbx_description
1 polymer ?
#
loop_
_entity_poly.entity_id
_entity_poly.type
_entity_poly.pdbx_seq_one_letter_code
_entity_poly.pdbx_strand_id
1 'polypeptide(L)'
;MSSNRKGDRRERELVNALDEAGFAVMRAPASGSATTRELPDVLAGNGEVFYAIEAKASAGDPIYLTGEEVEALIYFAQNFGAKARIAVRFDREDWYFFHPGDLYVTDGGNYRVKKETALADGEDFDEFVGRSQKTTLDDLD
;
A
#
# COMPACT_ATOMS: atom_id res chain seq x y z
N MET A 1 14.69 16.95 3.59
CA MET A 1 13.34 16.96 3.93
C MET A 1 12.97 15.80 4.81
N SER A 2 12.50 16.12 6.01
CA SER A 2 12.20 15.13 7.02
C SER A 2 11.09 14.17 6.59
N SER A 3 10.08 14.68 5.89
CA SER A 3 8.98 13.84 5.43
C SER A 3 9.45 12.78 4.45
N ASN A 4 10.41 13.13 3.59
CA ASN A 4 10.96 12.18 2.62
C ASN A 4 11.75 11.06 3.31
N ARG A 5 12.49 11.41 4.37
CA ARG A 5 13.24 10.41 5.13
C ARG A 5 12.32 9.41 5.81
N LYS A 6 11.27 9.92 6.44
CA LYS A 6 10.31 9.06 7.12
C LYS A 6 9.60 8.16 6.12
N GLY A 7 9.15 8.73 5.01
CA GLY A 7 8.49 7.94 3.98
C GLY A 7 9.40 6.87 3.41
N ASP A 8 10.65 7.22 3.15
CA ASP A 8 11.62 6.27 2.62
C ASP A 8 11.88 5.14 3.60
N ARG A 9 12.06 5.46 4.87
CA ARG A 9 12.28 4.45 5.90
C ARG A 9 11.09 3.51 6.02
N ARG A 10 9.87 4.06 6.01
CA ARG A 10 8.66 3.26 6.13
C ARG A 10 8.46 2.35 4.91
N GLU A 11 8.76 2.85 3.72
CA GLU A 11 8.69 2.01 2.53
C GLU A 11 9.65 0.85 2.61
N ARG A 12 10.88 1.10 3.08
CA ARG A 12 11.85 0.03 3.24
C ARG A 12 11.39 -1.01 4.26
N GLU A 13 10.78 -0.56 5.34
CA GLU A 13 10.19 -1.47 6.33
C GLU A 13 9.14 -2.37 5.69
N LEU A 14 8.27 -1.76 4.89
CA LEU A 14 7.21 -2.51 4.21
C LEU A 14 7.79 -3.53 3.24
N VAL A 15 8.76 -3.11 2.44
CA VAL A 15 9.43 -3.99 1.49
C VAL A 15 10.05 -5.18 2.21
N ASN A 16 10.77 -4.93 3.29
CA ASN A 16 11.42 -5.99 4.04
C ASN A 16 10.41 -6.94 4.67
N ALA A 17 9.31 -6.40 5.19
CA ALA A 17 8.26 -7.22 5.80
C ALA A 17 7.60 -8.13 4.76
N LEU A 18 7.31 -7.59 3.59
CA LEU A 18 6.70 -8.37 2.51
C LEU A 18 7.67 -9.45 1.99
N ASP A 19 8.94 -9.10 1.87
CA ASP A 19 9.96 -10.05 1.45
C ASP A 19 10.02 -11.23 2.42
N GLU A 20 10.05 -10.93 3.71
CA GLU A 20 10.07 -11.97 4.75
C GLU A 20 8.81 -12.82 4.75
N ALA A 21 7.69 -12.25 4.30
CA ALA A 21 6.44 -12.96 4.23
C ALA A 21 6.28 -13.80 2.95
N GLY A 22 7.31 -13.84 2.11
CA GLY A 22 7.32 -14.70 0.94
C GLY A 22 6.95 -14.03 -0.37
N PHE A 23 6.94 -12.71 -0.40
CA PHE A 23 6.69 -11.97 -1.64
C PHE A 23 7.98 -11.59 -2.33
N ALA A 24 7.97 -11.62 -3.65
CA ALA A 24 8.98 -10.90 -4.44
C ALA A 24 8.54 -9.45 -4.47
N VAL A 25 9.44 -8.54 -4.14
CA VAL A 25 9.09 -7.14 -3.95
C VAL A 25 10.00 -6.24 -4.76
N MET A 26 9.40 -5.25 -5.39
CA MET A 26 10.16 -4.23 -6.11
C MET A 26 9.65 -2.87 -5.67
N ARG A 27 10.59 -1.99 -5.39
CA ARG A 27 10.32 -0.63 -4.98
C ARG A 27 10.53 0.28 -6.19
N ALA A 28 9.61 1.22 -6.40
CA ALA A 28 9.77 2.17 -7.49
C ALA A 28 10.97 3.09 -7.23
N PRO A 29 11.66 3.54 -8.29
CA PRO A 29 12.75 4.49 -8.13
C PRO A 29 12.27 5.76 -7.43
N ALA A 30 13.11 6.28 -6.53
CA ALA A 30 12.74 7.42 -5.71
C ALA A 30 12.63 8.72 -6.53
N SER A 31 13.36 8.84 -7.60
CA SER A 31 13.40 10.08 -8.36
C SER A 31 12.39 10.06 -9.50
N GLY A 32 11.58 11.10 -9.59
CA GLY A 32 10.68 11.28 -10.70
C GLY A 32 11.27 11.97 -11.90
N SER A 33 12.56 12.26 -11.89
CA SER A 33 13.17 13.06 -12.93
C SER A 33 13.15 12.39 -14.29
N ALA A 34 13.14 11.09 -14.34
CA ALA A 34 13.21 10.35 -15.60
C ALA A 34 11.84 10.06 -16.20
N THR A 35 10.77 10.32 -15.47
CA THR A 35 9.42 10.04 -15.95
C THR A 35 8.44 11.01 -15.33
N THR A 36 7.42 11.36 -16.09
CA THR A 36 6.32 12.17 -15.60
C THR A 36 5.16 11.31 -15.14
N ARG A 37 5.26 10.00 -15.29
CA ARG A 37 4.18 9.10 -14.89
C ARG A 37 4.28 8.75 -13.43
N GLU A 38 3.13 8.65 -12.80
CA GLU A 38 3.06 8.19 -11.43
C GLU A 38 3.15 6.68 -11.39
N LEU A 39 4.03 6.17 -10.56
CA LEU A 39 4.22 4.74 -10.38
C LEU A 39 3.80 4.35 -8.97
N PRO A 40 3.32 3.11 -8.78
CA PRO A 40 3.11 2.62 -7.41
C PRO A 40 4.43 2.64 -6.66
N ASP A 41 4.37 2.84 -5.35
CA ASP A 41 5.58 2.81 -4.54
C ASP A 41 6.21 1.43 -4.48
N VAL A 42 5.37 0.38 -4.46
CA VAL A 42 5.83 -1.00 -4.27
C VAL A 42 5.01 -1.93 -5.15
N LEU A 43 5.71 -2.87 -5.78
CA LEU A 43 5.08 -4.02 -6.43
C LEU A 43 5.44 -5.26 -5.64
N ALA A 44 4.47 -6.10 -5.34
CA ALA A 44 4.71 -7.31 -4.59
C ALA A 44 3.91 -8.47 -5.17
N GLY A 45 4.55 -9.62 -5.34
CA GLY A 45 3.87 -10.79 -5.87
C GLY A 45 4.45 -12.05 -5.28
N ASN A 46 3.61 -13.05 -5.09
CA ASN A 46 4.05 -14.34 -4.54
C ASN A 46 3.77 -15.50 -5.49
N GLY A 47 3.51 -15.21 -6.76
CA GLY A 47 3.18 -16.24 -7.73
C GLY A 47 1.69 -16.53 -7.85
N GLU A 48 0.92 -16.14 -6.86
CA GLU A 48 -0.54 -16.32 -6.86
C GLU A 48 -1.28 -15.01 -6.84
N VAL A 49 -0.82 -14.07 -6.03
CA VAL A 49 -1.43 -12.76 -5.93
C VAL A 49 -0.38 -11.69 -6.17
N PHE A 50 -0.79 -10.61 -6.82
CA PHE A 50 0.10 -9.53 -7.22
C PHE A 50 -0.52 -8.21 -6.80
N TYR A 51 0.26 -7.37 -6.11
CA TYR A 51 -0.22 -6.10 -5.58
C TYR A 51 0.60 -4.94 -6.12
N ALA A 52 -0.10 -3.85 -6.42
CA ALA A 52 0.50 -2.55 -6.67
C ALA A 52 0.10 -1.67 -5.49
N ILE A 53 1.06 -1.17 -4.75
CA ILE A 53 0.81 -0.55 -3.45
C ILE A 53 1.31 0.87 -3.42
N GLU A 54 0.45 1.77 -2.94
CA GLU A 54 0.82 3.13 -2.60
C GLU A 54 0.96 3.20 -1.10
N ALA A 55 2.12 3.59 -0.60
CA ALA A 55 2.43 3.57 0.83
C ALA A 55 2.50 4.99 1.38
N LYS A 56 1.84 5.23 2.48
CA LYS A 56 1.84 6.53 3.16
C LYS A 56 2.04 6.32 4.66
N ALA A 57 2.73 7.27 5.28
CA ALA A 57 3.00 7.21 6.71
C ALA A 57 2.68 8.55 7.37
N SER A 58 2.32 8.50 8.63
CA SER A 58 1.97 9.68 9.41
C SER A 58 2.29 9.42 10.88
N ALA A 59 2.62 10.47 11.61
CA ALA A 59 2.79 10.34 13.06
C ALA A 59 1.45 10.07 13.75
N GLY A 60 0.38 10.69 13.29
CA GLY A 60 -0.94 10.51 13.86
C GLY A 60 -2.01 11.28 13.13
N ASP A 61 -1.62 12.26 12.34
CA ASP A 61 -2.57 13.05 11.55
C ASP A 61 -3.18 12.22 10.44
N PRO A 62 -4.39 12.56 10.01
CA PRO A 62 -5.00 11.87 8.88
C PRO A 62 -4.11 11.88 7.65
N ILE A 63 -4.12 10.78 6.93
CA ILE A 63 -3.36 10.64 5.69
C ILE A 63 -4.27 10.99 4.52
N TYR A 64 -3.76 11.79 3.60
CA TYR A 64 -4.50 12.19 2.40
C TYR A 64 -3.78 11.71 1.15
N LEU A 65 -4.57 11.25 0.19
CA LEU A 65 -4.09 10.94 -1.15
C LEU A 65 -4.92 11.76 -2.12
N THR A 66 -4.29 12.29 -3.14
CA THR A 66 -5.04 13.02 -4.16
C THR A 66 -5.84 12.04 -5.02
N GLY A 67 -6.91 12.53 -5.62
CA GLY A 67 -7.65 11.72 -6.57
C GLY A 67 -6.77 11.23 -7.70
N GLU A 68 -5.85 12.08 -8.15
CA GLU A 68 -4.91 11.72 -9.21
C GLU A 68 -3.99 10.57 -8.81
N GLU A 69 -3.48 10.59 -7.57
CA GLU A 69 -2.63 9.50 -7.09
C GLU A 69 -3.37 8.18 -7.08
N VAL A 70 -4.61 8.20 -6.61
CA VAL A 70 -5.40 6.97 -6.52
C VAL A 70 -5.77 6.46 -7.90
N GLU A 71 -6.16 7.36 -8.80
CA GLU A 71 -6.49 6.97 -10.17
C GLU A 71 -5.28 6.37 -10.89
N ALA A 72 -4.12 6.96 -10.68
CA ALA A 72 -2.89 6.45 -11.30
C ALA A 72 -2.55 5.06 -10.78
N LEU A 73 -2.74 4.83 -9.48
CA LEU A 73 -2.52 3.52 -8.89
C LEU A 73 -3.45 2.47 -9.50
N ILE A 74 -4.73 2.80 -9.60
CA ILE A 74 -5.72 1.87 -10.13
C ILE A 74 -5.42 1.57 -11.61
N TYR A 75 -5.10 2.62 -12.38
CA TYR A 75 -4.76 2.45 -13.79
C TYR A 75 -3.56 1.53 -13.96
N PHE A 76 -2.51 1.79 -13.18
CA PHE A 76 -1.31 0.96 -13.25
C PHE A 76 -1.63 -0.49 -12.90
N ALA A 77 -2.34 -0.69 -11.80
CA ALA A 77 -2.66 -2.03 -11.33
C ALA A 77 -3.47 -2.81 -12.37
N GLN A 78 -4.47 -2.19 -12.94
CA GLN A 78 -5.31 -2.83 -13.94
C GLN A 78 -4.52 -3.25 -15.18
N ASN A 79 -3.65 -2.37 -15.66
CA ASN A 79 -2.87 -2.67 -16.85
C ASN A 79 -1.77 -3.67 -16.58
N PHE A 80 -1.22 -3.67 -15.38
CA PHE A 80 -0.16 -4.57 -15.00
C PHE A 80 -0.68 -5.97 -14.66
N GLY A 81 -1.92 -6.05 -14.23
CA GLY A 81 -2.48 -7.32 -13.76
C GLY A 81 -2.34 -7.53 -12.26
N ALA A 82 -2.26 -6.45 -11.50
CA ALA A 82 -2.12 -6.48 -10.06
C ALA A 82 -3.37 -5.94 -9.38
N LYS A 83 -3.46 -6.16 -8.07
CA LYS A 83 -4.52 -5.58 -7.25
C LYS A 83 -3.99 -4.31 -6.62
N ALA A 84 -4.74 -3.22 -6.74
CA ALA A 84 -4.37 -1.94 -6.14
C ALA A 84 -4.64 -1.96 -4.65
N ARG A 85 -3.67 -1.49 -3.86
CA ARG A 85 -3.84 -1.37 -2.41
C ARG A 85 -3.19 -0.09 -1.91
N ILE A 86 -3.80 0.50 -0.90
CA ILE A 86 -3.24 1.63 -0.15
C ILE A 86 -2.74 1.07 1.17
N ALA A 87 -1.47 1.28 1.47
CA ALA A 87 -0.88 0.85 2.72
C ALA A 87 -0.58 2.08 3.56
N VAL A 88 -1.05 2.09 4.80
CA VAL A 88 -0.83 3.22 5.70
C VAL A 88 -0.15 2.76 6.97
N ARG A 89 0.75 3.60 7.47
CA ARG A 89 1.43 3.34 8.74
C ARG A 89 1.36 4.57 9.61
N PHE A 90 0.76 4.43 10.79
CA PHE A 90 0.79 5.48 11.81
C PHE A 90 1.83 5.10 12.85
N ASP A 91 2.48 6.09 13.46
CA ASP A 91 3.50 5.81 14.45
C ASP A 91 2.96 4.91 15.56
N ARG A 92 3.76 3.91 15.96
CA ARG A 92 3.45 2.92 17.00
C ARG A 92 2.37 1.92 16.60
N GLU A 93 1.90 1.96 15.36
CA GLU A 93 0.94 0.98 14.86
C GLU A 93 1.59 0.16 13.76
N ASP A 94 0.97 -0.94 13.38
CA ASP A 94 1.40 -1.73 12.24
C ASP A 94 0.92 -1.11 10.95
N TRP A 95 1.29 -1.73 9.83
CA TRP A 95 0.77 -1.39 8.52
C TRP A 95 -0.67 -1.85 8.40
N TYR A 96 -1.52 -1.02 7.82
CA TYR A 96 -2.91 -1.37 7.50
C TYR A 96 -3.14 -1.16 6.02
N PHE A 97 -3.91 -2.04 5.42
CA PHE A 97 -4.11 -2.09 3.97
C PHE A 97 -5.57 -1.89 3.63
N PHE A 98 -5.81 -1.15 2.54
CA PHE A 98 -7.16 -0.87 2.06
C PHE A 98 -7.24 -1.06 0.56
N HIS A 99 -8.39 -1.56 0.12
CA HIS A 99 -8.76 -1.41 -1.28
C HIS A 99 -9.10 0.07 -1.50
N PRO A 100 -8.61 0.71 -2.58
CA PRO A 100 -8.89 2.14 -2.78
C PRO A 100 -10.37 2.50 -2.73
N GLY A 101 -11.24 1.61 -3.22
CA GLY A 101 -12.67 1.86 -3.24
C GLY A 101 -13.34 1.91 -1.87
N ASP A 102 -12.63 1.46 -0.83
CA ASP A 102 -13.17 1.46 0.53
C ASP A 102 -12.82 2.71 1.32
N LEU A 103 -12.06 3.62 0.73
CA LEU A 103 -11.61 4.81 1.42
C LEU A 103 -12.64 5.93 1.36
N TYR A 104 -12.64 6.77 2.39
CA TYR A 104 -13.46 7.96 2.42
C TYR A 104 -12.95 8.97 1.38
N VAL A 105 -13.86 9.54 0.61
CA VAL A 105 -13.54 10.55 -0.39
C VAL A 105 -14.09 11.89 0.10
N THR A 106 -13.22 12.91 0.15
CA THR A 106 -13.62 14.24 0.57
C THR A 106 -14.41 14.94 -0.54
N ASP A 107 -15.06 16.05 -0.20
CA ASP A 107 -15.81 16.83 -1.18
C ASP A 107 -14.91 17.32 -2.31
N GLY A 108 -13.65 17.54 -2.04
CA GLY A 108 -12.69 17.98 -3.05
C GLY A 108 -12.11 16.86 -3.91
N GLY A 109 -12.56 15.63 -3.70
CA GLY A 109 -12.09 14.51 -4.52
C GLY A 109 -10.81 13.86 -4.05
N ASN A 110 -10.35 14.17 -2.85
CA ASN A 110 -9.20 13.53 -2.25
C ASN A 110 -9.64 12.37 -1.37
N TYR A 111 -8.75 11.43 -1.14
CA TYR A 111 -9.00 10.30 -0.27
C TYR A 111 -8.36 10.55 1.09
N ARG A 112 -9.00 10.07 2.14
CA ARG A 112 -8.52 10.31 3.50
C ARG A 112 -8.58 9.03 4.34
N VAL A 113 -7.50 8.80 5.11
CA VAL A 113 -7.46 7.69 6.07
C VAL A 113 -7.09 8.27 7.43
N LYS A 114 -8.02 8.21 8.38
CA LYS A 114 -7.74 8.59 9.76
C LYS A 114 -7.17 7.39 10.50
N LYS A 115 -6.39 7.66 11.55
CA LYS A 115 -5.80 6.60 12.36
C LYS A 115 -6.87 5.66 12.89
N GLU A 116 -7.95 6.20 13.47
CA GLU A 116 -9.02 5.36 14.02
C GLU A 116 -9.65 4.47 12.95
N THR A 117 -9.80 5.00 11.74
CA THR A 117 -10.37 4.23 10.65
C THR A 117 -9.45 3.08 10.27
N ALA A 118 -8.14 3.35 10.23
CA ALA A 118 -7.18 2.31 9.90
C ALA A 118 -7.23 1.17 10.92
N LEU A 119 -7.28 1.50 12.20
CA LEU A 119 -7.33 0.50 13.25
C LEU A 119 -8.63 -0.29 13.26
N ALA A 120 -9.73 0.36 12.91
CA ALA A 120 -11.05 -0.29 12.93
C ALA A 120 -11.33 -1.10 11.68
N ASP A 121 -10.99 -0.55 10.51
CA ASP A 121 -11.46 -1.08 9.23
C ASP A 121 -10.34 -1.60 8.34
N GLY A 122 -9.09 -1.24 8.61
CA GLY A 122 -7.97 -1.66 7.78
C GLY A 122 -7.63 -3.13 7.97
N GLU A 123 -7.12 -3.73 6.93
CA GLU A 123 -6.61 -5.08 7.02
C GLU A 123 -5.19 -5.01 7.57
N ASP A 124 -4.90 -5.69 8.69
CA ASP A 124 -3.57 -5.64 9.26
C ASP A 124 -2.58 -6.47 8.43
N PHE A 125 -1.30 -6.36 8.75
CA PHE A 125 -0.27 -7.00 7.95
C PHE A 125 -0.43 -8.52 7.92
N ASP A 126 -0.68 -9.12 9.07
CA ASP A 126 -0.80 -10.58 9.16
C ASP A 126 -1.99 -11.08 8.34
N GLU A 127 -3.10 -10.38 8.42
CA GLU A 127 -4.27 -10.71 7.61
C GLU A 127 -3.97 -10.55 6.11
N PHE A 128 -3.29 -9.45 5.77
CA PHE A 128 -2.99 -9.15 4.39
C PHE A 128 -2.13 -10.24 3.75
N VAL A 129 -1.05 -10.63 4.41
CA VAL A 129 -0.15 -11.66 3.88
C VAL A 129 -0.71 -13.07 4.10
N GLY A 130 -1.43 -13.29 5.18
CA GLY A 130 -1.98 -14.60 5.53
C GLY A 130 -3.10 -15.04 4.63
N ARG A 131 -3.77 -14.10 3.97
CA ARG A 131 -4.85 -14.43 3.06
C ARG A 131 -4.37 -15.33 1.93
N SER A 132 -3.21 -15.03 1.36
CA SER A 132 -2.61 -15.87 0.33
C SER A 132 -2.19 -17.22 0.88
N GLN A 133 -1.62 -17.23 2.08
CA GLN A 133 -1.21 -18.45 2.74
C GLN A 133 -2.39 -19.35 3.04
N LYS A 134 -3.49 -18.76 3.51
CA LYS A 134 -4.71 -19.49 3.78
C LYS A 134 -5.24 -20.20 2.54
N THR A 135 -5.25 -19.47 1.43
CA THR A 135 -5.72 -20.03 0.17
C THR A 135 -4.89 -21.24 -0.21
N THR A 136 -3.58 -21.13 -0.06
CA THR A 136 -2.69 -22.24 -0.38
C THR A 136 -2.95 -23.45 0.50
N LEU A 137 -3.18 -23.24 1.79
CA LEU A 137 -3.47 -24.32 2.72
C LEU A 137 -4.80 -25.00 2.39
N ASP A 138 -5.80 -24.19 2.04
CA ASP A 138 -7.12 -24.71 1.67
C ASP A 138 -7.02 -25.58 0.41
N ASP A 139 -6.16 -25.20 -0.50
CA ASP A 139 -5.96 -25.96 -1.72
C ASP A 139 -5.33 -27.33 -1.44
N LEU A 140 -4.58 -27.44 -0.36
CA LEU A 140 -3.95 -28.70 0.02
C LEU A 140 -4.92 -29.66 0.69
N ASP A 141 -5.96 -29.15 1.28
CA ASP A 141 -6.99 -29.95 1.92
C ASP A 141 -7.95 -30.55 0.90
#